data_ccfee8f81f88dc98b7bebc56cdf1291a
#
_entry.id   ccfee8f81f88dc98b7bebc56cdf1291a
#
_cell.length_a   1.000
_cell.length_b   1.000
_cell.length_c   1.000
_cell.angle_alpha   90.00
_cell.angle_beta   90.00
_cell.angle_gamma   90.00
#
_symmetry.space_group_name_H-M   'P 1'
#
loop_
_entity.id
_entity.type
_entity.pdbx_description
1 polymer ?
#
loop_
_entity_poly.entity_id
_entity_poly.type
_entity_poly.pdbx_seq_one_letter_code
_entity_poly.pdbx_strand_id
1 'polypeptide(L)'
;MKNKFIRIISPIAFCVVLLLDIGVVAFGVTAVKKIIEEANFYTVSFVIIEIISLVICFFVSREVISNGVKFGENEFEFTAIDENGTFKYDEIKSVKGEKDNSVSFKKNFIDRFSHIYIETTDGNTTTIDLGLTTSKKLNKVVNEIKARTNK
;
A
#
# COMPACT_ATOMS: atom_id res chain seq x y z
N MET A 1 24.61 -2.49 5.97
CA MET A 1 23.62 -1.39 6.12
C MET A 1 22.42 -1.89 6.92
N LYS A 2 21.74 -1.01 7.70
CA LYS A 2 20.55 -1.45 8.47
C LYS A 2 19.39 -1.79 7.51
N ASN A 3 18.65 -2.85 7.84
CA ASN A 3 17.38 -3.15 7.21
C ASN A 3 16.42 -1.98 7.39
N LYS A 4 15.75 -1.58 6.32
CA LYS A 4 14.87 -0.41 6.30
C LYS A 4 13.60 -0.74 5.53
N PHE A 5 12.46 -0.40 6.10
CA PHE A 5 11.17 -0.51 5.42
C PHE A 5 10.63 0.89 5.08
N ILE A 6 10.25 1.10 3.83
CA ILE A 6 9.59 2.33 3.37
C ILE A 6 8.18 1.96 2.92
N ARG A 7 7.17 2.36 3.71
CA ARG A 7 5.77 2.17 3.37
C ARG A 7 5.36 3.09 2.23
N ILE A 8 4.72 2.52 1.21
CA ILE A 8 4.36 3.24 -0.02
C ILE A 8 2.99 3.91 0.09
N ILE A 9 2.08 3.36 0.89
CA ILE A 9 0.70 3.82 0.97
C ILE A 9 0.58 5.35 1.04
N SER A 10 -0.37 5.90 0.28
CA SER A 10 -0.70 7.32 0.33
C SER A 10 -1.35 7.70 1.67
N PRO A 11 -1.12 8.93 2.17
CA PRO A 11 -1.84 9.41 3.36
C PRO A 11 -3.36 9.41 3.20
N ILE A 12 -3.85 9.70 1.99
CA ILE A 12 -5.30 9.73 1.70
C ILE A 12 -5.87 8.31 1.77
N ALA A 13 -5.23 7.34 1.09
CA ALA A 13 -5.68 5.94 1.13
C ALA A 13 -5.65 5.40 2.57
N PHE A 14 -4.63 5.75 3.36
CA PHE A 14 -4.57 5.38 4.78
C PHE A 14 -5.74 5.99 5.58
N CYS A 15 -6.05 7.28 5.38
CA CYS A 15 -7.18 7.93 6.05
C CYS A 15 -8.52 7.30 5.65
N VAL A 16 -8.72 6.95 4.37
CA VAL A 16 -9.94 6.30 3.89
C VAL A 16 -10.12 4.94 4.56
N VAL A 17 -9.08 4.11 4.59
CA VAL A 17 -9.13 2.80 5.26
C VAL A 17 -9.43 2.96 6.76
N LEU A 18 -8.76 3.90 7.43
CA LEU A 18 -8.99 4.16 8.85
C LEU A 18 -10.45 4.60 9.13
N LEU A 19 -11.02 5.46 8.28
CA LEU A 19 -12.42 5.87 8.41
C LEU A 19 -13.39 4.71 8.18
N LEU A 20 -13.11 3.83 7.23
CA LEU A 20 -13.90 2.63 7.00
C LEU A 20 -13.84 1.70 8.22
N ASP A 21 -12.66 1.44 8.76
CA ASP A 21 -12.48 0.60 9.94
C ASP A 21 -13.24 1.16 11.16
N ILE A 22 -13.17 2.48 11.39
CA ILE A 22 -13.94 3.14 12.46
C ILE A 22 -15.44 2.98 12.23
N GLY A 23 -15.90 3.15 10.99
CA GLY A 23 -17.31 3.00 10.63
C GLY A 23 -17.84 1.60 10.90
N VAL A 24 -17.08 0.58 10.49
CA VAL A 24 -17.43 -0.84 10.72
C VAL A 24 -17.49 -1.13 12.22
N VAL A 25 -16.48 -0.73 12.99
CA VAL A 25 -16.48 -0.94 14.46
C VAL A 25 -17.66 -0.24 15.13
N ALA A 26 -17.99 0.99 14.74
CA ALA A 26 -19.14 1.73 15.28
C ALA A 26 -20.48 1.04 14.96
N PHE A 27 -20.61 0.50 13.73
CA PHE A 27 -21.78 -0.28 13.33
C PHE A 27 -21.87 -1.58 14.14
N GLY A 28 -20.75 -2.27 14.38
CA GLY A 28 -20.69 -3.49 15.18
C GLY A 28 -21.19 -3.29 16.62
N VAL A 29 -20.78 -2.19 17.25
CA VAL A 29 -21.29 -1.83 18.58
C VAL A 29 -22.82 -1.66 18.56
N THR A 30 -23.35 -1.04 17.50
CA THR A 30 -24.80 -0.85 17.35
C THR A 30 -25.52 -2.17 17.11
N ALA A 31 -24.97 -3.04 16.26
CA ALA A 31 -25.54 -4.36 15.95
C ALA A 31 -25.60 -5.24 17.22
N VAL A 32 -24.54 -5.25 18.03
CA VAL A 32 -24.50 -5.99 19.30
C VAL A 32 -25.53 -5.45 20.30
N LYS A 33 -25.67 -4.13 20.44
CA LYS A 33 -26.70 -3.55 21.30
C LYS A 33 -28.11 -3.99 20.91
N LYS A 34 -28.43 -3.90 19.61
CA LYS A 34 -29.74 -4.28 19.10
C LYS A 34 -30.10 -5.76 19.32
N ILE A 35 -29.15 -6.68 19.15
CA ILE A 35 -29.42 -8.10 19.39
C ILE A 35 -29.62 -8.41 20.88
N ILE A 36 -28.98 -7.64 21.78
CA ILE A 36 -29.19 -7.78 23.22
C ILE A 36 -30.59 -7.25 23.62
N GLU A 37 -31.05 -6.18 23.01
CA GLU A 37 -32.36 -5.60 23.26
C GLU A 37 -33.49 -6.49 22.72
N GLU A 38 -33.36 -6.97 21.51
CA GLU A 38 -34.35 -7.82 20.85
C GLU A 38 -33.68 -8.76 19.85
N ALA A 39 -33.65 -10.04 20.15
CA ALA A 39 -33.16 -11.09 19.27
C ALA A 39 -34.25 -11.52 18.28
N ASN A 40 -34.20 -10.99 17.06
CA ASN A 40 -35.08 -11.38 15.96
C ASN A 40 -34.27 -11.65 14.69
N PHE A 41 -34.93 -12.11 13.62
CA PHE A 41 -34.28 -12.43 12.37
C PHE A 41 -33.46 -11.24 11.80
N TYR A 42 -33.93 -10.02 11.90
CA TYR A 42 -33.26 -8.84 11.39
C TYR A 42 -32.00 -8.52 12.19
N THR A 43 -32.07 -8.52 13.52
CA THR A 43 -30.93 -8.22 14.39
C THR A 43 -29.84 -9.28 14.28
N VAL A 44 -30.20 -10.55 14.12
CA VAL A 44 -29.25 -11.64 13.83
C VAL A 44 -28.59 -11.42 12.47
N SER A 45 -29.35 -11.06 11.44
CA SER A 45 -28.81 -10.79 10.11
C SER A 45 -27.82 -9.61 10.12
N PHE A 46 -28.09 -8.55 10.87
CA PHE A 46 -27.15 -7.42 11.03
C PHE A 46 -25.82 -7.87 11.65
N VAL A 47 -25.87 -8.73 12.68
CA VAL A 47 -24.63 -9.25 13.29
C VAL A 47 -23.83 -10.12 12.31
N ILE A 48 -24.49 -10.93 11.50
CA ILE A 48 -23.81 -11.74 10.48
C ILE A 48 -23.12 -10.83 9.42
N ILE A 49 -23.84 -9.81 8.93
CA ILE A 49 -23.27 -8.85 7.97
C ILE A 49 -22.06 -8.15 8.58
N GLU A 50 -22.15 -7.77 9.86
CA GLU A 50 -21.06 -7.10 10.56
C GLU A 50 -19.82 -7.98 10.69
N ILE A 51 -19.97 -9.25 11.02
CA ILE A 51 -18.85 -10.20 11.08
C ILE A 51 -18.16 -10.29 9.72
N ILE A 52 -18.94 -10.37 8.63
CA ILE A 52 -18.40 -10.40 7.27
C ILE A 52 -17.66 -9.09 6.98
N SER A 53 -18.22 -7.94 7.34
CA SER A 53 -17.62 -6.63 7.14
C SER A 53 -16.29 -6.48 7.89
N LEU A 54 -16.22 -6.94 9.14
CA LEU A 54 -14.99 -6.95 9.95
C LEU A 54 -13.90 -7.81 9.30
N VAL A 55 -14.26 -8.98 8.77
CA VAL A 55 -13.30 -9.85 8.07
C VAL A 55 -12.76 -9.17 6.82
N ILE A 56 -13.64 -8.57 6.02
CA ILE A 56 -13.23 -7.84 4.81
C ILE A 56 -12.31 -6.66 5.16
N CYS A 57 -12.72 -5.83 6.14
CA CYS A 57 -11.92 -4.70 6.60
C CYS A 57 -10.54 -5.14 7.10
N PHE A 58 -10.46 -6.25 7.85
CA PHE A 58 -9.19 -6.79 8.31
C PHE A 58 -8.26 -7.12 7.15
N PHE A 59 -8.75 -7.80 6.11
CA PHE A 59 -7.93 -8.17 4.96
C PHE A 59 -7.50 -6.93 4.15
N VAL A 60 -8.43 -5.99 3.90
CA VAL A 60 -8.13 -4.74 3.18
C VAL A 60 -7.10 -3.90 3.95
N SER A 61 -7.30 -3.72 5.25
CA SER A 61 -6.38 -2.95 6.09
C SER A 61 -5.00 -3.58 6.13
N ARG A 62 -4.93 -4.92 6.26
CA ARG A 62 -3.67 -5.66 6.23
C ARG A 62 -2.93 -5.45 4.90
N GLU A 63 -3.63 -5.60 3.77
CA GLU A 63 -3.08 -5.41 2.43
C GLU A 63 -2.50 -4.00 2.28
N VAL A 64 -3.30 -3.01 2.57
CA VAL A 64 -2.91 -1.60 2.49
C VAL A 64 -1.72 -1.26 3.39
N ILE A 65 -1.64 -1.84 4.60
CA ILE A 65 -0.55 -1.57 5.55
C ILE A 65 0.74 -2.29 5.15
N SER A 66 0.66 -3.44 4.50
CA SER A 66 1.82 -4.25 4.11
C SER A 66 2.57 -3.70 2.89
N ASN A 67 1.91 -2.87 2.07
CA ASN A 67 2.52 -2.32 0.87
C ASN A 67 3.74 -1.44 1.17
N GLY A 68 4.86 -1.78 0.58
CA GLY A 68 6.12 -1.07 0.81
C GLY A 68 7.33 -1.70 0.14
N VAL A 69 8.48 -1.09 0.39
CA VAL A 69 9.78 -1.61 -0.05
C VAL A 69 10.63 -1.88 1.19
N LYS A 70 11.07 -3.10 1.32
CA LYS A 70 11.96 -3.58 2.38
C LYS A 70 13.37 -3.69 1.82
N PHE A 71 14.29 -2.91 2.36
CA PHE A 71 15.68 -2.83 1.95
C PHE A 71 16.54 -3.74 2.83
N GLY A 72 17.10 -4.77 2.23
CA GLY A 72 18.12 -5.65 2.83
C GLY A 72 19.55 -5.15 2.57
N GLU A 73 20.55 -5.98 2.85
CA GLU A 73 21.96 -5.64 2.61
C GLU A 73 22.33 -5.75 1.14
N ASN A 74 21.92 -6.81 0.45
CA ASN A 74 22.29 -7.12 -0.93
C ASN A 74 21.13 -6.98 -1.91
N GLU A 75 19.90 -6.90 -1.40
CA GLU A 75 18.68 -6.90 -2.20
C GLU A 75 17.59 -6.05 -1.54
N PHE A 76 16.56 -5.72 -2.29
CA PHE A 76 15.31 -5.20 -1.75
C PHE A 76 14.12 -6.01 -2.23
N GLU A 77 13.14 -6.12 -1.36
CA GLU A 77 11.84 -6.73 -1.61
C GLU A 77 10.81 -5.62 -1.76
N PHE A 78 9.97 -5.67 -2.77
CA PHE A 78 8.80 -4.80 -2.85
C PHE A 78 7.53 -5.62 -2.71
N THR A 79 6.55 -5.02 -2.04
CA THR A 79 5.18 -5.52 -1.91
C THR A 79 4.25 -4.43 -2.39
N ALA A 80 3.59 -4.65 -3.51
CA ALA A 80 2.56 -3.80 -4.08
C ALA A 80 1.25 -4.60 -4.16
N ILE A 81 0.13 -3.91 -4.49
CA ILE A 81 -1.22 -4.52 -4.46
C ILE A 81 -1.30 -5.78 -5.31
N ASP A 82 -0.70 -5.74 -6.50
CA ASP A 82 -0.80 -6.84 -7.49
C ASP A 82 0.54 -7.54 -7.75
N GLU A 83 1.63 -7.05 -7.19
CA GLU A 83 2.97 -7.54 -7.51
C GLU A 83 3.88 -7.60 -6.28
N ASN A 84 4.61 -8.68 -6.15
CA ASN A 84 5.69 -8.84 -5.20
C ASN A 84 6.95 -9.27 -5.94
N GLY A 85 8.08 -8.74 -5.56
CA GLY A 85 9.34 -9.14 -6.18
C GLY A 85 10.56 -8.76 -5.36
N THR A 86 11.68 -9.32 -5.75
CA THR A 86 12.98 -9.08 -5.14
C THR A 86 13.99 -8.72 -6.22
N PHE A 87 14.78 -7.68 -5.97
CA PHE A 87 15.88 -7.26 -6.85
C PHE A 87 17.18 -7.18 -6.06
N LYS A 88 18.23 -7.76 -6.62
CA LYS A 88 19.57 -7.61 -6.08
C LYS A 88 20.21 -6.32 -6.59
N TYR A 89 20.96 -5.63 -5.74
CA TYR A 89 21.55 -4.35 -6.11
C TYR A 89 22.63 -4.46 -7.19
N ASP A 90 23.35 -5.56 -7.24
CA ASP A 90 24.40 -5.85 -8.25
C ASP A 90 23.83 -6.10 -9.65
N GLU A 91 22.58 -6.49 -9.76
CA GLU A 91 21.88 -6.70 -11.03
C GLU A 91 21.27 -5.40 -11.60
N ILE A 92 21.28 -4.29 -10.85
CA ILE A 92 20.64 -3.04 -11.24
C ILE A 92 21.63 -2.09 -11.88
N LYS A 93 21.37 -1.73 -13.14
CA LYS A 93 22.14 -0.73 -13.89
C LYS A 93 21.61 0.69 -13.66
N SER A 94 20.30 0.88 -13.73
CA SER A 94 19.69 2.17 -13.51
C SER A 94 18.30 2.08 -12.88
N VAL A 95 17.89 3.15 -12.15
CA VAL A 95 16.56 3.24 -11.53
C VAL A 95 15.99 4.63 -11.77
N LYS A 96 14.76 4.68 -12.27
CA LYS A 96 14.00 5.92 -12.50
C LYS A 96 12.60 5.81 -11.91
N GLY A 97 12.18 6.84 -11.18
CA GLY A 97 10.79 6.95 -10.69
C GLY A 97 10.01 7.92 -11.55
N GLU A 98 8.84 7.53 -11.99
CA GLU A 98 7.92 8.38 -12.74
C GLU A 98 6.55 8.42 -12.10
N LYS A 99 5.84 9.51 -12.33
CA LYS A 99 4.45 9.69 -11.94
C LYS A 99 3.59 9.87 -13.16
N ASP A 100 2.46 9.19 -13.17
CA ASP A 100 1.48 9.41 -14.21
C ASP A 100 0.94 10.85 -14.15
N ASN A 101 1.04 11.57 -15.26
CA ASN A 101 0.56 12.94 -15.39
C ASN A 101 -0.90 13.00 -15.87
N SER A 102 -1.50 11.89 -16.27
CA SER A 102 -2.78 11.83 -16.95
C SER A 102 -4.01 12.15 -16.08
N VAL A 103 -3.89 12.15 -14.76
CA VAL A 103 -5.02 12.24 -13.83
C VAL A 103 -4.93 13.43 -12.88
N SER A 104 -4.61 14.62 -13.35
CA SER A 104 -4.53 15.78 -12.44
C SER A 104 -5.33 16.98 -12.89
N PHE A 105 -6.44 17.24 -12.23
CA PHE A 105 -7.14 18.53 -12.30
C PHE A 105 -6.39 19.68 -11.61
N LYS A 106 -5.40 19.40 -10.76
CA LYS A 106 -4.50 20.40 -10.15
C LYS A 106 -3.12 19.79 -9.90
N LYS A 107 -2.07 20.50 -10.34
CA LYS A 107 -0.63 20.13 -10.19
C LYS A 107 -0.19 19.75 -8.74
N ASN A 108 -1.01 20.03 -7.74
CA ASN A 108 -0.68 19.84 -6.31
C ASN A 108 -1.48 18.72 -5.65
N PHE A 109 -2.28 17.93 -6.37
CA PHE A 109 -2.96 16.81 -5.75
C PHE A 109 -1.95 15.70 -5.46
N ILE A 110 -1.95 15.25 -4.23
CA ILE A 110 -0.83 14.65 -3.50
C ILE A 110 -0.52 13.25 -4.01
N ASP A 111 -1.54 12.53 -4.50
CA ASP A 111 -1.42 11.13 -4.85
C ASP A 111 -1.63 10.91 -6.33
N ARG A 112 -0.61 10.36 -6.97
CA ARG A 112 -0.65 9.94 -8.38
C ARG A 112 -0.14 8.52 -8.46
N PHE A 113 -0.61 7.80 -9.47
CA PHE A 113 -0.01 6.54 -9.83
C PHE A 113 1.48 6.76 -10.09
N SER A 114 2.29 5.93 -9.50
CA SER A 114 3.74 6.07 -9.51
C SER A 114 4.37 4.75 -9.90
N HIS A 115 5.34 4.83 -10.79
CA HIS A 115 6.05 3.66 -11.29
C HIS A 115 7.54 3.81 -11.04
N ILE A 116 8.22 2.70 -10.78
CA ILE A 116 9.67 2.61 -10.75
C ILE A 116 10.11 1.74 -11.93
N TYR A 117 10.94 2.31 -12.79
CA TYR A 117 11.59 1.59 -13.87
C TYR A 117 12.98 1.17 -13.40
N ILE A 118 13.26 -0.12 -13.49
CA ILE A 118 14.54 -0.71 -13.14
C ILE A 118 15.12 -1.30 -14.42
N GLU A 119 16.25 -0.76 -14.85
CA GLU A 119 17.07 -1.34 -15.91
C GLU A 119 18.11 -2.24 -15.26
N THR A 120 18.15 -3.50 -15.65
CA THR A 120 19.10 -4.48 -15.17
C THR A 120 20.37 -4.51 -16.03
N THR A 121 21.43 -5.08 -15.53
CA THR A 121 22.74 -5.16 -16.22
C THR A 121 22.69 -5.99 -17.49
N ASP A 122 21.75 -6.91 -17.63
CA ASP A 122 21.46 -7.70 -18.82
C ASP A 122 20.62 -6.97 -19.88
N GLY A 123 20.25 -5.70 -19.61
CA GLY A 123 19.52 -4.83 -20.52
C GLY A 123 17.99 -4.96 -20.47
N ASN A 124 17.46 -5.77 -19.56
CA ASN A 124 16.02 -5.86 -19.36
C ASN A 124 15.51 -4.65 -18.54
N THR A 125 14.29 -4.21 -18.84
CA THR A 125 13.62 -3.16 -18.05
C THR A 125 12.38 -3.73 -17.39
N THR A 126 12.32 -3.63 -16.07
CA THR A 126 11.16 -4.02 -15.27
C THR A 126 10.50 -2.78 -14.71
N THR A 127 9.17 -2.73 -14.79
CA THR A 127 8.36 -1.66 -14.19
C THR A 127 7.71 -2.19 -12.92
N ILE A 128 7.89 -1.49 -11.82
CA ILE A 128 7.18 -1.74 -10.55
C ILE A 128 6.10 -0.70 -10.40
N ASP A 129 4.84 -1.13 -10.31
CA ASP A 129 3.72 -0.25 -10.01
C ASP A 129 3.59 -0.06 -8.49
N LEU A 130 3.79 1.18 -8.05
CA LEU A 130 3.65 1.55 -6.63
C LEU A 130 2.23 2.01 -6.28
N GLY A 131 1.32 2.06 -7.24
CA GLY A 131 0.00 2.61 -7.06
C GLY A 131 0.01 4.09 -6.67
N LEU A 132 -1.02 4.52 -5.93
CA LEU A 132 -1.15 5.89 -5.45
C LEU A 132 -0.12 6.20 -4.36
N THR A 133 0.89 7.02 -4.68
CA THR A 133 1.89 7.45 -3.70
C THR A 133 2.32 8.92 -3.89
N THR A 134 2.91 9.50 -2.84
CA THR A 134 3.40 10.89 -2.88
C THR A 134 4.76 10.97 -3.56
N SER A 135 5.07 12.13 -4.20
CA SER A 135 6.40 12.37 -4.80
C SER A 135 7.54 12.18 -3.77
N LYS A 136 7.28 12.59 -2.53
CA LYS A 136 8.27 12.46 -1.44
C LYS A 136 8.59 10.99 -1.16
N LYS A 137 7.59 10.12 -1.16
CA LYS A 137 7.79 8.68 -0.93
C LYS A 137 8.46 8.01 -2.13
N LEU A 138 7.98 8.29 -3.35
CA LEU A 138 8.60 7.80 -4.58
C LEU A 138 10.09 8.14 -4.62
N ASN A 139 10.42 9.43 -4.45
CA ASN A 139 11.82 9.88 -4.45
C ASN A 139 12.64 9.23 -3.33
N LYS A 140 12.04 9.01 -2.15
CA LYS A 140 12.72 8.33 -1.04
C LYS A 140 13.07 6.89 -1.37
N VAL A 141 12.17 6.15 -2.04
CA VAL A 141 12.43 4.78 -2.50
C VAL A 141 13.53 4.77 -3.57
N VAL A 142 13.38 5.57 -4.63
CA VAL A 142 14.34 5.66 -5.74
C VAL A 142 15.73 6.04 -5.24
N ASN A 143 15.84 7.04 -4.36
CA ASN A 143 17.12 7.48 -3.82
C ASN A 143 17.77 6.40 -2.92
N GLU A 144 16.97 5.66 -2.17
CA GLU A 144 17.48 4.55 -1.35
C GLU A 144 18.02 3.41 -2.22
N ILE A 145 17.33 3.06 -3.33
CA ILE A 145 17.82 2.06 -4.29
C ILE A 145 19.15 2.54 -4.88
N LYS A 146 19.19 3.75 -5.43
CA LYS A 146 20.42 4.32 -6.02
C LYS A 146 21.59 4.36 -5.05
N ALA A 147 21.35 4.73 -3.79
CA ALA A 147 22.41 4.78 -2.79
C ALA A 147 22.98 3.41 -2.42
N ARG A 148 22.24 2.32 -2.70
CA ARG A 148 22.67 0.95 -2.45
C ARG A 148 23.26 0.26 -3.68
N THR A 149 22.84 0.68 -4.87
CA THR A 149 23.36 0.18 -6.15
C THR A 149 24.74 0.76 -6.46
N ASN A 150 25.00 2.03 -6.08
CA ASN A 150 26.28 2.72 -6.40
C ASN A 150 27.40 2.46 -5.35
N LYS A 151 27.36 1.35 -4.66
CA LYS A 151 28.42 0.89 -3.75
C LYS A 151 29.27 -0.18 -4.39
#